data_9b3c57d8805f1f6c0de8313380d120bc
#
_entry.id   9b3c57d8805f1f6c0de8313380d120bc
#
_cell.length_a   1.000
_cell.length_b   1.000
_cell.length_c   1.000
_cell.angle_alpha   90.00
_cell.angle_beta   90.00
_cell.angle_gamma   90.00
#
_symmetry.space_group_name_H-M   'P 1'
#
loop_
_entity.id
_entity.type
_entity.pdbx_description
1 polymer ?
#
loop_
_entity_poly.entity_id
_entity_poly.type
_entity_poly.pdbx_seq_one_letter_code
_entity_poly.pdbx_strand_id
1 'polypeptide(L)'
;MVVLVVLALFVLLAQMHLLGLLRKNTFRARVQEFVSTMRMAAAAAAESDRRYEVIIDLTEQSFILRQITSPDLSQVLEEEIIIADDFSNNCRVVYVEFDDGDYTNEGRAKFRAGHSGWQYGGKIVLLDEAERPYSVVVNRLNGIVRLEEGDVQLLVPKPKEEVPF
;
A
#
# COMPACT_ATOMS: atom_id res chain seq x y z
N MET A 1 0.33 22.01 -47.14
CA MET A 1 1.41 21.27 -46.46
C MET A 1 1.59 21.73 -45.02
N VAL A 2 1.79 23.02 -44.73
CA VAL A 2 2.02 23.53 -43.34
C VAL A 2 0.87 23.19 -42.37
N VAL A 3 -0.38 23.32 -42.80
CA VAL A 3 -1.58 23.03 -41.98
C VAL A 3 -1.63 21.57 -41.53
N LEU A 4 -1.25 20.62 -42.39
CA LEU A 4 -1.20 19.19 -42.08
C LEU A 4 -0.12 18.87 -41.04
N VAL A 5 1.02 19.54 -41.09
CA VAL A 5 2.11 19.36 -40.14
C VAL A 5 1.70 19.88 -38.77
N VAL A 6 1.05 21.05 -38.72
CA VAL A 6 0.55 21.63 -37.48
C VAL A 6 -0.54 20.76 -36.84
N LEU A 7 -1.47 20.21 -37.65
CA LEU A 7 -2.52 19.30 -37.18
C LEU A 7 -1.90 17.99 -36.62
N ALA A 8 -0.90 17.42 -37.29
CA ALA A 8 -0.19 16.25 -36.80
C ALA A 8 0.53 16.50 -35.48
N LEU A 9 1.12 17.67 -35.31
CA LEU A 9 1.78 18.08 -34.06
C LEU A 9 0.78 18.20 -32.90
N PHE A 10 -0.41 18.79 -33.15
CA PHE A 10 -1.47 18.88 -32.14
C PHE A 10 -1.99 17.49 -31.72
N VAL A 11 -2.17 16.58 -32.68
CA VAL A 11 -2.60 15.19 -32.38
C VAL A 11 -1.56 14.46 -31.55
N LEU A 12 -0.26 14.61 -31.85
CA LEU A 12 0.82 14.03 -31.06
C LEU A 12 0.86 14.57 -29.63
N LEU A 13 0.73 15.89 -29.44
CA LEU A 13 0.68 16.51 -28.12
C LEU A 13 -0.55 16.06 -27.31
N ALA A 14 -1.71 15.95 -27.96
CA ALA A 14 -2.93 15.45 -27.32
C ALA A 14 -2.80 13.99 -26.87
N GLN A 15 -2.17 13.14 -27.70
CA GLN A 15 -1.92 11.74 -27.35
C GLN A 15 -0.98 11.60 -26.17
N MET A 16 0.10 12.38 -26.10
CA MET A 16 1.03 12.35 -24.97
C MET A 16 0.36 12.77 -23.65
N HIS A 17 -0.53 13.78 -23.69
CA HIS A 17 -1.29 14.23 -22.52
C HIS A 17 -2.32 13.19 -22.04
N LEU A 18 -3.00 12.55 -23.00
CA LEU A 18 -4.02 11.53 -22.71
C LEU A 18 -3.40 10.28 -22.07
N LEU A 19 -2.26 9.83 -22.61
CA LEU A 19 -1.53 8.68 -22.07
C LEU A 19 -1.04 8.93 -20.63
N GLY A 20 -0.57 10.14 -20.32
CA GLY A 20 -0.16 10.52 -18.95
C GLY A 20 -1.32 10.49 -17.97
N LEU A 21 -2.52 10.92 -18.38
CA LEU A 21 -3.73 10.87 -17.54
C LEU A 21 -4.21 9.43 -17.30
N LEU A 22 -4.18 8.59 -18.33
CA LEU A 22 -4.56 7.18 -18.21
C LEU A 22 -3.63 6.41 -17.25
N ARG A 23 -2.33 6.62 -17.37
CA ARG A 23 -1.33 6.01 -16.47
C ARG A 23 -1.53 6.41 -15.01
N LYS A 24 -1.75 7.68 -14.74
CA LYS A 24 -2.04 8.17 -13.39
C LYS A 24 -3.32 7.58 -12.81
N ASN A 25 -4.36 7.41 -13.64
CA ASN A 25 -5.61 6.82 -13.20
C ASN A 25 -5.47 5.33 -12.88
N THR A 26 -4.71 4.57 -13.68
CA THR A 26 -4.46 3.14 -13.43
C THR A 26 -3.63 2.92 -12.16
N PHE A 27 -2.58 3.72 -11.93
CA PHE A 27 -1.83 3.69 -10.66
C PHE A 27 -2.74 3.94 -9.46
N ARG A 28 -3.51 5.07 -9.50
CA ARG A 28 -4.41 5.41 -8.39
C ARG A 28 -5.46 4.33 -8.13
N ALA A 29 -6.02 3.74 -9.19
CA ALA A 29 -7.00 2.67 -9.05
C ALA A 29 -6.39 1.45 -8.32
N ARG A 30 -5.19 1.04 -8.72
CA ARG A 30 -4.47 -0.10 -8.11
C ARG A 30 -4.12 0.17 -6.63
N VAL A 31 -3.61 1.34 -6.32
CA VAL A 31 -3.29 1.69 -4.93
C VAL A 31 -4.57 1.80 -4.08
N GLN A 32 -5.67 2.32 -4.62
CA GLN A 32 -6.95 2.38 -3.92
C GLN A 32 -7.53 0.99 -3.65
N GLU A 33 -7.34 0.04 -4.56
CA GLU A 33 -7.70 -1.37 -4.36
C GLU A 33 -6.92 -1.98 -3.20
N PHE A 34 -5.60 -1.77 -3.16
CA PHE A 34 -4.76 -2.18 -2.05
C PHE A 34 -5.17 -1.53 -0.72
N VAL A 35 -5.38 -0.21 -0.70
CA VAL A 35 -5.87 0.52 0.49
C VAL A 35 -7.25 -0.01 0.94
N SER A 36 -8.13 -0.33 -0.01
CA SER A 36 -9.44 -0.93 0.28
C SER A 36 -9.30 -2.31 0.92
N THR A 37 -8.37 -3.13 0.43
CA THR A 37 -8.05 -4.45 1.01
C THR A 37 -7.54 -4.31 2.45
N MET A 38 -6.65 -3.35 2.72
CA MET A 38 -6.19 -3.06 4.07
C MET A 38 -7.35 -2.64 5.00
N ARG A 39 -8.23 -1.74 4.52
CA ARG A 39 -9.41 -1.30 5.28
C ARG A 39 -10.39 -2.43 5.53
N MET A 40 -10.58 -3.31 4.55
CA MET A 40 -11.43 -4.51 4.70
C MET A 40 -10.88 -5.43 5.79
N ALA A 41 -9.56 -5.67 5.83
CA ALA A 41 -8.93 -6.45 6.88
C ALA A 41 -9.19 -5.87 8.27
N ALA A 42 -9.03 -4.55 8.43
CA ALA A 42 -9.28 -3.87 9.70
C ALA A 42 -10.76 -3.92 10.11
N ALA A 43 -11.68 -3.68 9.18
CA ALA A 43 -13.12 -3.73 9.44
C ALA A 43 -13.58 -5.14 9.81
N ALA A 44 -13.17 -6.16 9.05
CA ALA A 44 -13.51 -7.55 9.32
C ALA A 44 -12.96 -8.02 10.68
N ALA A 45 -11.77 -7.57 11.06
CA ALA A 45 -11.19 -7.87 12.36
C ALA A 45 -11.94 -7.19 13.51
N ALA A 46 -12.37 -5.93 13.32
CA ALA A 46 -13.13 -5.19 14.34
C ALA A 46 -14.54 -5.76 14.57
N GLU A 47 -15.18 -6.26 13.50
CA GLU A 47 -16.54 -6.82 13.55
C GLU A 47 -16.59 -8.29 14.00
N SER A 48 -15.46 -8.98 14.01
CA SER A 48 -15.35 -10.39 14.36
C SER A 48 -14.27 -10.62 15.40
N ASP A 49 -14.32 -11.75 16.10
CA ASP A 49 -13.26 -12.18 17.02
C ASP A 49 -12.11 -12.91 16.27
N ARG A 50 -11.93 -12.58 14.99
CA ARG A 50 -10.96 -13.19 14.09
C ARG A 50 -9.81 -12.24 13.80
N ARG A 51 -8.66 -12.82 13.47
CA ARG A 51 -7.48 -12.07 13.07
C ARG A 51 -7.28 -12.17 11.57
N TYR A 52 -6.89 -11.06 10.98
CA TYR A 52 -6.59 -10.95 9.56
C TYR A 52 -5.15 -10.47 9.37
N GLU A 53 -4.53 -10.89 8.29
CA GLU A 53 -3.17 -10.50 7.96
C GLU A 53 -3.10 -10.08 6.49
N VAL A 54 -2.53 -8.93 6.24
CA VAL A 54 -2.14 -8.50 4.89
C VAL A 54 -0.65 -8.72 4.75
N ILE A 55 -0.28 -9.59 3.82
CA ILE A 55 1.10 -9.91 3.49
C ILE A 55 1.45 -9.19 2.20
N ILE A 56 2.51 -8.40 2.22
CA ILE A 56 3.06 -7.70 1.06
C ILE A 56 4.37 -8.38 0.71
N ASP A 57 4.44 -8.95 -0.49
CA ASP A 57 5.67 -9.53 -1.02
C ASP A 57 6.37 -8.50 -1.90
N LEU A 58 7.47 -7.93 -1.40
CA LEU A 58 8.24 -6.90 -2.08
C LEU A 58 9.06 -7.49 -3.24
N THR A 59 9.38 -8.78 -3.18
CA THR A 59 10.12 -9.47 -4.23
C THR A 59 9.22 -9.79 -5.42
N GLU A 60 8.06 -10.38 -5.13
CA GLU A 60 7.07 -10.77 -6.15
C GLU A 60 6.12 -9.62 -6.53
N GLN A 61 6.22 -8.46 -5.87
CA GLN A 61 5.35 -7.30 -6.08
C GLN A 61 3.87 -7.66 -6.01
N SER A 62 3.49 -8.43 -4.99
CA SER A 62 2.14 -8.94 -4.78
C SER A 62 1.68 -8.72 -3.34
N PHE A 63 0.38 -8.85 -3.12
CA PHE A 63 -0.19 -8.81 -1.78
C PHE A 63 -1.29 -9.86 -1.61
N ILE A 64 -1.43 -10.32 -0.38
CA ILE A 64 -2.41 -11.32 0.02
C ILE A 64 -3.13 -10.83 1.27
N LEU A 65 -4.47 -10.90 1.27
CA LEU A 65 -5.27 -10.81 2.48
C LEU A 65 -5.68 -12.22 2.89
N ARG A 66 -5.34 -12.60 4.12
CA ARG A 66 -5.79 -13.87 4.71
C ARG A 66 -6.49 -13.70 6.05
N GLN A 67 -7.37 -14.64 6.38
CA GLN A 67 -7.85 -14.85 7.74
C GLN A 67 -6.93 -15.84 8.44
N ILE A 68 -6.41 -15.49 9.61
CA ILE A 68 -5.55 -16.38 10.40
C ILE A 68 -6.44 -17.39 11.12
N THR A 69 -6.35 -18.66 10.74
CA THR A 69 -7.07 -19.77 11.38
C THR A 69 -6.12 -20.68 12.16
N SER A 70 -4.89 -20.79 11.70
CA SER A 70 -3.85 -21.62 12.32
C SER A 70 -3.05 -20.84 13.39
N PRO A 71 -2.62 -21.49 14.48
CA PRO A 71 -1.65 -20.92 15.41
C PRO A 71 -0.25 -20.77 14.81
N ASP A 72 0.07 -21.54 13.77
CA ASP A 72 1.34 -21.42 13.04
C ASP A 72 1.25 -20.29 12.01
N LEU A 73 1.85 -19.15 12.34
CA LEU A 73 1.86 -17.94 11.50
C LEU A 73 2.92 -17.98 10.39
N SER A 74 3.78 -19.01 10.38
CA SER A 74 4.85 -19.15 9.37
C SER A 74 4.32 -19.64 8.03
N GLN A 75 3.26 -20.43 8.05
CA GLN A 75 2.63 -21.00 6.86
C GLN A 75 1.38 -20.21 6.48
N VAL A 76 1.18 -20.06 5.18
CA VAL A 76 -0.05 -19.51 4.59
C VAL A 76 -0.80 -20.67 3.95
N LEU A 77 -1.96 -20.99 4.49
CA LEU A 77 -2.82 -22.03 3.94
C LEU A 77 -3.67 -21.44 2.82
N GLU A 78 -3.86 -22.15 1.72
CA GLU A 78 -4.67 -21.68 0.59
C GLU A 78 -6.11 -21.34 1.01
N GLU A 79 -6.68 -22.12 1.93
CA GLU A 79 -8.02 -21.91 2.48
C GLU A 79 -8.17 -20.65 3.33
N GLU A 80 -7.08 -20.06 3.80
CA GLU A 80 -7.04 -18.80 4.55
C GLU A 80 -7.09 -17.58 3.64
N ILE A 81 -6.71 -17.73 2.36
CA ILE A 81 -6.58 -16.61 1.42
C ILE A 81 -7.95 -16.11 1.00
N ILE A 82 -8.23 -14.84 1.25
CA ILE A 82 -9.46 -14.15 0.86
C ILE A 82 -9.24 -13.39 -0.44
N ILE A 83 -8.11 -12.69 -0.53
CA ILE A 83 -7.70 -11.90 -1.70
C ILE A 83 -6.23 -12.21 -1.97
N ALA A 84 -5.89 -12.44 -3.23
CA ALA A 84 -4.52 -12.47 -3.72
C ALA A 84 -4.48 -11.66 -5.01
N ASP A 85 -3.60 -10.66 -5.05
CA ASP A 85 -3.45 -9.79 -6.21
C ASP A 85 -2.01 -9.27 -6.31
N ASP A 86 -1.66 -8.66 -7.42
CA ASP A 86 -0.33 -8.10 -7.65
C ASP A 86 -0.37 -6.57 -7.80
N PHE A 87 0.78 -5.94 -7.53
CA PHE A 87 1.00 -4.57 -7.92
C PHE A 87 1.32 -4.56 -9.41
N SER A 88 0.48 -3.88 -10.22
CA SER A 88 0.69 -3.81 -11.68
C SER A 88 2.02 -3.13 -12.02
N ASN A 89 2.46 -3.25 -13.27
CA ASN A 89 3.70 -2.63 -13.78
C ASN A 89 3.77 -1.11 -13.54
N ASN A 90 2.64 -0.47 -13.28
CA ASN A 90 2.53 0.98 -13.02
C ASN A 90 2.65 1.33 -11.53
N CYS A 91 2.77 0.32 -10.64
CA CYS A 91 2.83 0.49 -9.20
C CYS A 91 3.85 -0.48 -8.64
N ARG A 92 4.92 0.03 -8.04
CA ARG A 92 5.99 -0.76 -7.46
C ARG A 92 6.13 -0.44 -5.97
N VAL A 93 6.03 -1.44 -5.12
CA VAL A 93 6.37 -1.31 -3.70
C VAL A 93 7.90 -1.29 -3.55
N VAL A 94 8.40 -0.30 -2.84
CA VAL A 94 9.85 -0.10 -2.67
C VAL A 94 10.30 -0.59 -1.31
N TYR A 95 9.60 -0.17 -0.27
CA TYR A 95 9.91 -0.57 1.10
C TYR A 95 8.70 -0.40 2.02
N VAL A 96 8.78 -1.05 3.17
CA VAL A 96 7.85 -0.92 4.28
C VAL A 96 8.64 -0.52 5.53
N GLU A 97 8.14 0.47 6.25
CA GLU A 97 8.68 0.93 7.53
C GLU A 97 7.58 0.85 8.57
N PHE A 98 7.85 0.21 9.70
CA PHE A 98 6.91 0.05 10.80
C PHE A 98 7.12 1.12 11.88
N ASP A 99 6.11 1.34 12.72
CA ASP A 99 6.12 2.35 13.78
C ASP A 99 7.04 1.99 14.97
N ASP A 100 7.55 0.77 15.02
CA ASP A 100 8.57 0.31 15.96
C ASP A 100 10.02 0.51 15.45
N GLY A 101 10.16 0.98 14.21
CA GLY A 101 11.44 1.24 13.56
C GLY A 101 11.94 0.08 12.68
N ASP A 102 11.23 -1.02 12.62
CA ASP A 102 11.54 -2.10 11.70
C ASP A 102 11.36 -1.63 10.24
N TYR A 103 12.28 -2.03 9.38
CA TYR A 103 12.33 -1.63 7.98
C TYR A 103 12.63 -2.85 7.10
N THR A 104 11.91 -2.97 5.98
CA THR A 104 12.20 -3.98 4.96
C THR A 104 12.00 -3.43 3.55
N ASN A 105 12.94 -3.72 2.66
CA ASN A 105 12.89 -3.40 1.23
C ASN A 105 12.91 -4.65 0.35
N GLU A 106 12.93 -5.83 0.94
CA GLU A 106 12.90 -7.12 0.24
C GLU A 106 12.16 -8.16 1.09
N GLY A 107 11.72 -9.26 0.45
CA GLY A 107 10.98 -10.31 1.12
C GLY A 107 9.55 -9.89 1.45
N ARG A 108 9.07 -10.25 2.64
CA ARG A 108 7.64 -10.10 3.00
C ARG A 108 7.45 -9.22 4.22
N ALA A 109 6.62 -8.19 4.07
CA ALA A 109 6.08 -7.40 5.17
C ALA A 109 4.68 -7.87 5.54
N LYS A 110 4.33 -7.86 6.84
CA LYS A 110 3.07 -8.39 7.36
C LYS A 110 2.39 -7.39 8.28
N PHE A 111 1.17 -6.98 7.93
CA PHE A 111 0.29 -6.18 8.76
C PHE A 111 -0.84 -7.04 9.30
N ARG A 112 -0.97 -7.14 10.63
CA ARG A 112 -2.00 -7.93 11.29
C ARG A 112 -3.04 -7.04 11.93
N ALA A 113 -4.31 -7.33 11.65
CA ALA A 113 -5.46 -6.70 12.24
C ALA A 113 -6.17 -7.67 13.19
N GLY A 114 -6.51 -7.19 14.36
CA GLY A 114 -7.34 -7.87 15.36
C GLY A 114 -8.49 -6.98 15.82
N HIS A 115 -9.29 -7.44 16.76
CA HIS A 115 -10.43 -6.70 17.30
C HIS A 115 -10.07 -5.29 17.81
N SER A 116 -8.88 -5.10 18.36
CA SER A 116 -8.37 -3.82 18.84
C SER A 116 -7.67 -2.95 17.79
N GLY A 117 -7.69 -3.34 16.52
CA GLY A 117 -7.05 -2.63 15.41
C GLY A 117 -5.77 -3.31 14.91
N TRP A 118 -4.89 -2.53 14.28
CA TRP A 118 -3.63 -3.01 13.74
C TRP A 118 -2.62 -3.30 14.87
N GLN A 119 -1.92 -4.42 14.75
CA GLN A 119 -0.84 -4.79 15.70
C GLN A 119 0.33 -3.81 15.60
N TYR A 120 0.67 -3.39 14.39
CA TYR A 120 1.70 -2.40 14.08
C TYR A 120 1.10 -1.33 13.16
N GLY A 121 1.54 -0.10 13.33
CA GLY A 121 1.41 0.96 12.35
C GLY A 121 2.60 0.96 11.42
N GLY A 122 2.57 1.82 10.43
CA GLY A 122 3.69 1.95 9.53
C GLY A 122 3.34 2.64 8.22
N LYS A 123 4.27 2.64 7.29
CA LYS A 123 4.06 3.11 5.92
C LYS A 123 4.55 2.09 4.91
N ILE A 124 3.85 2.01 3.81
CA ILE A 124 4.24 1.26 2.62
C ILE A 124 4.50 2.27 1.52
N VAL A 125 5.74 2.34 1.03
CA VAL A 125 6.13 3.31 0.00
C VAL A 125 6.07 2.64 -1.37
N LEU A 126 5.32 3.28 -2.26
CA LEU A 126 5.08 2.85 -3.64
C LEU A 126 5.60 3.91 -4.59
N LEU A 127 6.05 3.49 -5.76
CA LEU A 127 6.41 4.37 -6.87
C LEU A 127 5.44 4.17 -8.03
N ASP A 128 5.09 5.27 -8.69
CA ASP A 128 4.41 5.22 -9.97
C ASP A 128 5.41 5.01 -11.13
N GLU A 129 4.91 4.91 -12.37
CA GLU A 129 5.76 4.79 -13.56
C GLU A 129 6.77 5.94 -13.76
N ALA A 130 6.49 7.11 -13.19
CA ALA A 130 7.37 8.27 -13.23
C ALA A 130 8.31 8.34 -12.02
N GLU A 131 8.42 7.25 -11.27
CA GLU A 131 9.22 7.12 -10.04
C GLU A 131 8.85 8.14 -8.94
N ARG A 132 7.61 8.65 -8.94
CA ARG A 132 7.12 9.52 -7.88
C ARG A 132 6.66 8.67 -6.70
N PRO A 133 7.11 9.01 -5.49
CA PRO A 133 6.75 8.25 -4.30
C PRO A 133 5.33 8.59 -3.83
N TYR A 134 4.69 7.57 -3.26
CA TYR A 134 3.42 7.64 -2.57
C TYR A 134 3.51 6.73 -1.34
N SER A 135 2.89 7.13 -0.25
CA SER A 135 2.90 6.38 1.00
C SER A 135 1.49 5.93 1.38
N VAL A 136 1.31 4.64 1.59
CA VAL A 136 0.13 4.12 2.28
C VAL A 136 0.46 4.05 3.76
N VAL A 137 -0.15 4.93 4.53
CA VAL A 137 0.08 5.06 5.97
C VAL A 137 -0.98 4.29 6.74
N VAL A 138 -0.52 3.39 7.59
CA VAL A 138 -1.33 2.59 8.50
C VAL A 138 -1.18 3.15 9.91
N ASN A 139 -2.23 3.71 10.45
CA ASN A 139 -2.22 4.25 11.81
C ASN A 139 -2.78 3.21 12.79
N ARG A 140 -1.93 2.72 13.68
CA ARG A 140 -2.30 1.71 14.69
C ARG A 140 -3.34 2.21 15.67
N LEU A 141 -3.28 3.50 16.07
CA LEU A 141 -4.10 4.04 17.15
C LEU A 141 -5.57 4.21 16.77
N ASN A 142 -5.84 4.58 15.51
CA ASN A 142 -7.20 4.84 15.04
C ASN A 142 -7.65 3.88 13.92
N GLY A 143 -6.80 2.91 13.54
CA GLY A 143 -7.09 1.94 12.49
C GLY A 143 -7.16 2.50 11.06
N ILE A 144 -6.91 3.81 10.88
CA ILE A 144 -7.05 4.46 9.58
C ILE A 144 -5.90 4.09 8.66
N VAL A 145 -6.25 3.72 7.42
CA VAL A 145 -5.31 3.52 6.32
C VAL A 145 -5.54 4.63 5.29
N ARG A 146 -4.49 5.39 4.97
CA ARG A 146 -4.55 6.53 4.05
C ARG A 146 -3.46 6.46 3.00
N LEU A 147 -3.79 6.94 1.80
CA LEU A 147 -2.81 7.21 0.75
C LEU A 147 -2.40 8.68 0.84
N GLU A 148 -1.11 8.93 0.89
CA GLU A 148 -0.51 10.27 0.89
C GLU A 148 0.49 10.39 -0.27
N GLU A 149 0.62 11.58 -0.85
CA GLU A 149 1.63 11.84 -1.89
C GLU A 149 2.99 12.08 -1.23
N GLY A 150 4.02 11.51 -1.80
CA GLY A 150 5.38 11.60 -1.28
C GLY A 150 5.76 10.46 -0.33
N ASP A 151 7.01 10.49 0.08
CA ASP A 151 7.55 9.63 1.15
C ASP A 151 7.37 10.34 2.49
N VAL A 152 6.29 10.05 3.19
CA VAL A 152 5.93 10.70 4.46
C VAL A 152 6.77 10.18 5.61
N GLN A 153 7.14 11.05 6.52
CA GLN A 153 7.78 10.63 7.77
C GLN A 153 6.73 10.09 8.75
N LEU A 154 6.99 8.91 9.32
CA LEU A 154 6.18 8.38 10.41
C LEU A 154 6.39 9.22 11.68
N LEU A 155 5.29 9.48 12.38
CA LEU A 155 5.36 10.06 13.72
C LEU A 155 5.82 8.96 14.69
N VAL A 156 7.11 8.92 14.95
CA VAL A 156 7.69 8.03 15.95
C VAL A 156 7.37 8.59 17.35
N PRO A 157 6.89 7.77 18.30
CA PRO A 157 6.72 8.21 19.69
C PRO A 157 8.05 8.72 20.23
N LYS A 158 8.07 9.93 20.81
CA LYS A 158 9.26 10.46 21.46
C LYS A 158 9.66 9.56 22.62
N PRO A 159 10.97 9.26 22.78
CA PRO A 159 11.45 8.57 23.96
C PRO A 159 11.07 9.33 25.23
N LYS A 160 10.80 8.61 26.32
CA LYS A 160 10.35 9.20 27.59
C LYS A 160 11.26 10.32 28.13
N GLU A 161 12.53 10.31 27.75
CA GLU A 161 13.53 11.29 28.17
C GLU A 161 13.38 12.66 27.48
N GLU A 162 12.64 12.74 26.36
CA GLU A 162 12.41 13.98 25.63
C GLU A 162 11.04 14.64 25.90
N VAL A 163 10.23 14.06 26.78
CA VAL A 163 8.94 14.64 27.18
C VAL A 163 9.15 15.54 28.37
N PRO A 164 9.14 16.88 28.20
CA PRO A 164 9.23 17.79 29.35
C PRO A 164 7.92 17.69 30.17
N PHE A 165 8.08 17.38 31.43
CA PHE A 165 6.98 17.46 32.40
C PHE A 165 6.92 18.85 33.01
#